data_379ba2504535833d1c1877a3752f0a14
#
_entry.id   379ba2504535833d1c1877a3752f0a14
#
_cell.length_a   1.000
_cell.length_b   1.000
_cell.length_c   1.000
_cell.angle_alpha   90.00
_cell.angle_beta   90.00
_cell.angle_gamma   90.00
#
_symmetry.space_group_name_H-M   'P 1'
#
loop_
_entity.id
_entity.type
_entity.pdbx_description
1 polymer ?
#
loop_
_entity_poly.entity_id
_entity_poly.type
_entity_poly.pdbx_seq_one_letter_code
_entity_poly.pdbx_strand_id
1 'polypeptide(L)'
;MTTVHSALDPRIFHKECRSLQRAGFEVTIVGPNAADTVADRVQIKAISRDESRVARMTRTVWRVYREAWRQRADVYHFHDPELIPVGLLLRARGKKVIYDIHEDLPKDILSKFYLPLWSRRATAWMAAKVEGAACGHFSALVVVTPSIAERFRPLNRKTVIVHNYPYPKEIVFARDSAPWETRRNSVAYVGGITAQRAIREMVQAIALVPESLDATLELAGNEIPEDARPGEIYALTGWKRVQHHGFLDQPSTFRLLHNVRAGLVLFHPEPNHLEAMPQKIFEYMGAGLPLIASDFPLWRRILGATGCALFVDPQDPQAIADAIEFILTHPDEAEAMGRRGQAAVLERYNWDTEAEKLVNLYSGLLTPPCAA
;
A
#
# COMPACT_ATOMS: atom_id res chain seq x y z
N MET A 1 -17.70 -0.63 0.87
CA MET A 1 -18.07 -0.41 2.29
C MET A 1 -16.81 -0.43 3.12
N THR A 2 -16.63 0.52 4.00
CA THR A 2 -15.49 0.59 4.93
C THR A 2 -15.90 1.18 6.28
N THR A 3 -15.21 0.79 7.36
CA THR A 3 -15.36 1.32 8.73
C THR A 3 -14.11 2.04 9.20
N VAL A 4 -12.95 1.76 8.56
CA VAL A 4 -11.63 2.23 8.98
C VAL A 4 -11.11 3.32 8.04
N HIS A 5 -11.20 3.08 6.73
CA HIS A 5 -10.68 3.98 5.71
C HIS A 5 -11.59 5.20 5.51
N SER A 6 -11.01 6.33 5.13
CA SER A 6 -11.77 7.46 4.62
C SER A 6 -12.55 7.04 3.38
N ALA A 7 -13.73 7.64 3.15
CA ALA A 7 -14.46 7.42 1.90
C ALA A 7 -13.67 7.89 0.65
N LEU A 8 -12.68 8.75 0.81
CA LEU A 8 -11.76 9.23 -0.24
C LEU A 8 -10.40 8.51 -0.19
N ASP A 9 -10.35 7.29 0.33
CA ASP A 9 -9.12 6.49 0.38
C ASP A 9 -8.50 6.31 -1.01
N PRO A 10 -7.16 6.38 -1.14
CA PRO A 10 -6.48 6.29 -2.44
C PRO A 10 -6.79 5.00 -3.22
N ARG A 11 -6.88 3.84 -2.54
CA ARG A 11 -7.21 2.57 -3.20
C ARG A 11 -8.70 2.46 -3.46
N ILE A 12 -9.52 2.68 -2.44
CA ILE A 12 -10.97 2.42 -2.51
C ILE A 12 -11.63 3.41 -3.47
N PHE A 13 -11.44 4.71 -3.26
CA PHE A 13 -12.10 5.74 -4.08
C PHE A 13 -11.36 5.98 -5.39
N HIS A 14 -10.08 6.43 -5.29
CA HIS A 14 -9.37 6.93 -6.47
C HIS A 14 -9.03 5.83 -7.49
N LYS A 15 -8.90 4.58 -7.05
CA LYS A 15 -8.61 3.45 -7.93
C LYS A 15 -9.85 2.61 -8.23
N GLU A 16 -10.40 1.90 -7.25
CA GLU A 16 -11.45 0.90 -7.47
C GLU A 16 -12.77 1.52 -7.90
N CYS A 17 -13.31 2.46 -7.10
CA CYS A 17 -14.62 3.04 -7.40
C CYS A 17 -14.62 3.85 -8.69
N ARG A 18 -13.57 4.63 -8.95
CA ARG A 18 -13.46 5.38 -10.21
C ARG A 18 -13.31 4.47 -11.43
N SER A 19 -12.60 3.34 -11.30
CA SER A 19 -12.46 2.37 -12.39
C SER A 19 -13.77 1.68 -12.71
N LEU A 20 -14.52 1.27 -11.68
CA LEU A 20 -15.84 0.71 -11.85
C LEU A 20 -16.83 1.72 -12.45
N GLN A 21 -16.80 2.96 -11.97
CA GLN A 21 -17.64 4.03 -12.50
C GLN A 21 -17.33 4.31 -13.98
N ARG A 22 -16.05 4.35 -14.38
CA ARG A 22 -15.63 4.51 -15.79
C ARG A 22 -16.07 3.34 -16.67
N ALA A 23 -16.17 2.14 -16.09
CA ALA A 23 -16.69 0.94 -16.77
C ALA A 23 -18.22 0.90 -16.84
N GLY A 24 -18.93 1.93 -16.36
CA GLY A 24 -20.38 2.08 -16.46
C GLY A 24 -21.18 1.54 -15.29
N PHE A 25 -20.55 1.14 -14.18
CA PHE A 25 -21.24 0.75 -12.96
C PHE A 25 -21.72 1.98 -12.17
N GLU A 26 -22.89 1.90 -11.56
CA GLU A 26 -23.32 2.84 -10.52
C GLU A 26 -22.64 2.48 -9.21
N VAL A 27 -21.83 3.39 -8.68
CA VAL A 27 -20.99 3.12 -7.50
C VAL A 27 -21.38 4.01 -6.34
N THR A 28 -21.63 3.38 -5.19
CA THR A 28 -21.87 4.06 -3.91
C THR A 28 -20.88 3.57 -2.87
N ILE A 29 -20.14 4.50 -2.25
CA ILE A 29 -19.32 4.21 -1.08
C ILE A 29 -20.14 4.49 0.19
N VAL A 30 -20.12 3.54 1.12
CA VAL A 30 -20.62 3.72 2.48
C VAL A 30 -19.44 3.65 3.42
N GLY A 31 -19.10 4.75 4.07
CA GLY A 31 -17.91 4.81 4.92
C GLY A 31 -17.71 6.15 5.64
N PRO A 32 -16.64 6.26 6.47
CA PRO A 32 -16.34 7.48 7.21
C PRO A 32 -16.15 8.68 6.28
N ASN A 33 -17.00 9.68 6.47
CA ASN A 33 -16.91 10.97 5.76
C ASN A 33 -17.64 12.05 6.57
N ALA A 34 -17.36 13.33 6.28
CA ALA A 34 -17.99 14.45 6.97
C ALA A 34 -19.48 14.58 6.66
N ALA A 35 -19.87 14.37 5.40
CA ALA A 35 -21.25 14.46 4.92
C ALA A 35 -21.46 13.61 3.66
N ASP A 36 -22.72 13.33 3.32
CA ASP A 36 -23.09 12.77 2.03
C ASP A 36 -22.65 13.71 0.91
N THR A 37 -22.03 13.16 -0.13
CA THR A 37 -21.57 13.93 -1.27
C THR A 37 -21.48 13.06 -2.54
N VAL A 38 -21.18 13.70 -3.67
CA VAL A 38 -20.87 13.01 -4.92
C VAL A 38 -19.54 13.53 -5.43
N ALA A 39 -18.62 12.63 -5.69
CA ALA A 39 -17.33 12.94 -6.27
C ALA A 39 -17.05 12.00 -7.46
N ASP A 40 -16.60 12.54 -8.60
CA ASP A 40 -16.34 11.77 -9.82
C ASP A 40 -17.49 10.81 -10.22
N ARG A 41 -18.74 11.23 -10.04
CA ARG A 41 -19.98 10.43 -10.24
C ARG A 41 -20.11 9.23 -9.30
N VAL A 42 -19.28 9.11 -8.27
CA VAL A 42 -19.42 8.12 -7.21
C VAL A 42 -20.22 8.76 -6.07
N GLN A 43 -21.27 8.08 -5.62
CA GLN A 43 -22.05 8.52 -4.46
C GLN A 43 -21.28 8.17 -3.17
N ILE A 44 -21.20 9.09 -2.24
CA ILE A 44 -20.59 8.89 -0.92
C ILE A 44 -21.66 9.04 0.13
N LYS A 45 -21.96 7.96 0.84
CA LYS A 45 -22.84 7.93 2.01
C LYS A 45 -22.02 7.95 3.27
N ALA A 46 -22.09 9.08 3.95
CA ALA A 46 -21.28 9.37 5.12
C ALA A 46 -21.74 8.57 6.35
N ILE A 47 -20.78 7.96 7.01
CA ILE A 47 -20.99 7.30 8.29
C ILE A 47 -20.08 7.94 9.32
N SER A 48 -20.63 8.34 10.46
CA SER A 48 -19.83 8.78 11.60
C SER A 48 -19.03 7.60 12.15
N ARG A 49 -17.72 7.76 12.26
CA ARG A 49 -16.80 6.77 12.84
C ARG A 49 -16.71 6.98 14.34
N ASP A 50 -16.88 5.89 15.10
CA ASP A 50 -16.60 5.91 16.54
C ASP A 50 -15.09 5.78 16.78
N GLU A 51 -14.52 6.52 17.73
CA GLU A 51 -13.09 6.49 18.07
C GLU A 51 -12.68 5.20 18.78
N SER A 52 -13.54 4.73 19.70
CA SER A 52 -13.31 3.47 20.43
C SER A 52 -13.41 2.26 19.51
N ARG A 53 -12.42 1.34 19.58
CA ARG A 53 -12.43 0.10 18.79
C ARG A 53 -13.68 -0.73 18.98
N VAL A 54 -14.14 -0.91 20.23
CA VAL A 54 -15.35 -1.70 20.53
C VAL A 54 -16.58 -1.05 19.90
N ALA A 55 -16.71 0.27 20.04
CA ALA A 55 -17.83 1.01 19.45
C ALA A 55 -17.77 0.97 17.91
N ARG A 56 -16.57 1.03 17.32
CA ARG A 56 -16.38 0.89 15.88
C ARG A 56 -16.79 -0.50 15.37
N MET A 57 -16.32 -1.56 16.02
CA MET A 57 -16.66 -2.96 15.69
C MET A 57 -18.13 -3.32 15.92
N THR A 58 -18.89 -2.48 16.62
CA THR A 58 -20.32 -2.70 16.88
C THR A 58 -21.20 -1.65 16.22
N ARG A 59 -21.17 -0.41 16.72
CA ARG A 59 -22.07 0.67 16.27
C ARG A 59 -21.78 1.12 14.86
N THR A 60 -20.48 1.36 14.52
CA THR A 60 -20.10 1.79 13.16
C THR A 60 -20.41 0.69 12.15
N VAL A 61 -20.07 -0.56 12.44
CA VAL A 61 -20.42 -1.74 11.61
C VAL A 61 -21.93 -1.81 11.37
N TRP A 62 -22.76 -1.61 12.39
CA TRP A 62 -24.22 -1.61 12.26
C TRP A 62 -24.74 -0.44 11.41
N ARG A 63 -24.15 0.77 11.55
CA ARG A 63 -24.50 1.92 10.72
C ARG A 63 -24.17 1.66 9.25
N VAL A 64 -22.97 1.12 8.98
CA VAL A 64 -22.56 0.73 7.62
C VAL A 64 -23.53 -0.29 7.04
N TYR A 65 -23.89 -1.34 7.81
CA TYR A 65 -24.88 -2.33 7.34
C TYR A 65 -26.21 -1.70 6.98
N ARG A 66 -26.79 -0.88 7.88
CA ARG A 66 -28.09 -0.23 7.63
C ARG A 66 -28.08 0.64 6.39
N GLU A 67 -27.03 1.43 6.22
CA GLU A 67 -26.93 2.32 5.07
C GLU A 67 -26.66 1.54 3.78
N ALA A 68 -25.76 0.56 3.78
CA ALA A 68 -25.51 -0.31 2.65
C ALA A 68 -26.78 -1.06 2.22
N TRP A 69 -27.56 -1.58 3.18
CA TRP A 69 -28.84 -2.25 2.87
C TRP A 69 -29.85 -1.35 2.15
N ARG A 70 -29.91 -0.06 2.53
CA ARG A 70 -30.79 0.93 1.89
C ARG A 70 -30.43 1.18 0.41
N GLN A 71 -29.16 1.02 0.05
CA GLN A 71 -28.70 1.22 -1.32
C GLN A 71 -29.22 0.16 -2.30
N ARG A 72 -29.71 -1.01 -1.82
CA ARG A 72 -30.26 -2.11 -2.62
C ARG A 72 -29.34 -2.58 -3.75
N ALA A 73 -28.01 -2.51 -3.54
CA ALA A 73 -27.03 -2.83 -4.55
C ALA A 73 -27.08 -4.30 -5.00
N ASP A 74 -26.62 -4.55 -6.21
CA ASP A 74 -26.49 -5.91 -6.78
C ASP A 74 -25.25 -6.61 -6.22
N VAL A 75 -24.16 -5.85 -6.00
CA VAL A 75 -22.89 -6.31 -5.44
C VAL A 75 -22.52 -5.45 -4.24
N TYR A 76 -22.13 -6.09 -3.15
CA TYR A 76 -21.59 -5.45 -1.95
C TYR A 76 -20.12 -5.78 -1.83
N HIS A 77 -19.27 -4.78 -1.85
CA HIS A 77 -17.82 -4.91 -1.73
C HIS A 77 -17.35 -4.24 -0.43
N PHE A 78 -16.60 -4.96 0.41
CA PHE A 78 -16.10 -4.42 1.68
C PHE A 78 -14.61 -4.70 1.87
N HIS A 79 -13.92 -3.83 2.63
CA HIS A 79 -12.46 -3.81 2.76
C HIS A 79 -11.96 -4.18 4.15
N ASP A 80 -12.76 -3.97 5.18
CA ASP A 80 -12.29 -4.14 6.56
C ASP A 80 -12.74 -5.49 7.15
N PRO A 81 -11.87 -6.25 7.86
CA PRO A 81 -12.24 -7.50 8.51
C PRO A 81 -13.40 -7.36 9.50
N GLU A 82 -13.59 -6.16 10.07
CA GLU A 82 -14.71 -5.85 10.98
C GLU A 82 -16.08 -6.02 10.30
N LEU A 83 -16.14 -5.93 8.96
CA LEU A 83 -17.35 -6.07 8.16
C LEU A 83 -17.65 -7.52 7.74
N ILE A 84 -16.82 -8.49 8.12
CA ILE A 84 -17.08 -9.92 7.83
C ILE A 84 -18.49 -10.35 8.27
N PRO A 85 -18.99 -10.02 9.49
CA PRO A 85 -20.34 -10.37 9.90
C PRO A 85 -21.41 -9.73 9.00
N VAL A 86 -21.20 -8.49 8.55
CA VAL A 86 -22.11 -7.80 7.60
C VAL A 86 -22.12 -8.52 6.25
N GLY A 87 -20.94 -8.88 5.75
CA GLY A 87 -20.82 -9.65 4.51
C GLY A 87 -21.57 -10.98 4.56
N LEU A 88 -21.43 -11.73 5.63
CA LEU A 88 -22.16 -13.00 5.85
C LEU A 88 -23.67 -12.76 5.92
N LEU A 89 -24.12 -11.70 6.62
CA LEU A 89 -25.53 -11.36 6.73
C LEU A 89 -26.14 -10.99 5.36
N LEU A 90 -25.40 -10.26 4.53
CA LEU A 90 -25.80 -9.93 3.16
C LEU A 90 -25.85 -11.21 2.28
N ARG A 91 -24.86 -12.09 2.42
CA ARG A 91 -24.85 -13.41 1.73
C ARG A 91 -26.05 -14.27 2.10
N ALA A 92 -26.38 -14.35 3.40
CA ALA A 92 -27.55 -15.08 3.88
C ALA A 92 -28.87 -14.54 3.31
N ARG A 93 -28.88 -13.27 2.86
CA ARG A 93 -29.99 -12.62 2.16
C ARG A 93 -29.92 -12.71 0.63
N GLY A 94 -29.07 -13.59 0.09
CA GLY A 94 -28.94 -13.83 -1.34
C GLY A 94 -28.15 -12.76 -2.11
N LYS A 95 -27.49 -11.81 -1.42
CA LYS A 95 -26.71 -10.77 -2.07
C LYS A 95 -25.35 -11.27 -2.54
N LYS A 96 -24.82 -10.68 -3.63
CA LYS A 96 -23.44 -10.91 -4.08
C LYS A 96 -22.51 -10.08 -3.23
N VAL A 97 -21.49 -10.71 -2.64
CA VAL A 97 -20.56 -10.05 -1.70
C VAL A 97 -19.14 -10.35 -2.10
N ILE A 98 -18.32 -9.30 -2.19
CA ILE A 98 -16.86 -9.34 -2.39
C ILE A 98 -16.21 -8.89 -1.09
N TYR A 99 -15.19 -9.62 -0.64
CA TYR A 99 -14.28 -9.17 0.41
C TYR A 99 -12.92 -8.86 -0.19
N ASP A 100 -12.45 -7.61 -0.02
CA ASP A 100 -11.13 -7.17 -0.43
C ASP A 100 -10.17 -7.21 0.76
N ILE A 101 -9.15 -8.04 0.65
CA ILE A 101 -8.20 -8.35 1.71
C ILE A 101 -6.89 -7.62 1.40
N HIS A 102 -6.66 -6.53 2.12
CA HIS A 102 -5.50 -5.67 1.92
C HIS A 102 -4.24 -6.19 2.60
N GLU A 103 -4.39 -6.95 3.69
CA GLU A 103 -3.28 -7.45 4.52
C GLU A 103 -3.56 -8.88 4.98
N ASP A 104 -2.50 -9.63 5.29
CA ASP A 104 -2.63 -10.93 5.95
C ASP A 104 -2.97 -10.72 7.43
N LEU A 105 -4.27 -10.71 7.75
CA LEU A 105 -4.79 -10.42 9.08
C LEU A 105 -4.08 -11.17 10.22
N PRO A 106 -3.82 -12.49 10.15
CA PRO A 106 -3.04 -13.20 11.16
C PRO A 106 -1.63 -12.66 11.35
N LYS A 107 -0.90 -12.36 10.25
CA LYS A 107 0.46 -11.80 10.33
C LYS A 107 0.44 -10.39 10.89
N ASP A 108 -0.55 -9.58 10.49
CA ASP A 108 -0.75 -8.25 11.05
C ASP A 108 -1.02 -8.29 12.56
N ILE A 109 -1.83 -9.23 13.06
CA ILE A 109 -2.09 -9.41 14.49
C ILE A 109 -0.80 -9.74 15.26
N LEU A 110 0.09 -10.53 14.69
CA LEU A 110 1.36 -10.91 15.35
C LEU A 110 2.28 -9.70 15.56
N SER A 111 2.23 -8.69 14.71
CA SER A 111 3.02 -7.46 14.80
C SER A 111 2.37 -6.35 15.66
N LYS A 112 1.12 -6.51 16.14
CA LYS A 112 0.44 -5.50 16.95
C LYS A 112 1.04 -5.38 18.35
N PHE A 113 1.73 -4.28 18.62
CA PHE A 113 2.42 -4.01 19.90
C PHE A 113 1.47 -3.88 21.09
N TYR A 114 0.24 -3.43 20.89
CA TYR A 114 -0.77 -3.27 21.96
C TYR A 114 -1.40 -4.60 22.44
N LEU A 115 -1.14 -5.72 21.74
CA LEU A 115 -1.56 -7.04 22.21
C LEU A 115 -0.44 -7.68 23.03
N PRO A 116 -0.74 -8.28 24.20
CA PRO A 116 0.23 -9.02 24.97
C PRO A 116 0.85 -10.16 24.13
N LEU A 117 2.16 -10.36 24.23
CA LEU A 117 2.89 -11.36 23.44
C LEU A 117 2.28 -12.77 23.55
N TRP A 118 1.84 -13.16 24.75
CA TRP A 118 1.26 -14.47 25.01
C TRP A 118 -0.09 -14.68 24.28
N SER A 119 -0.85 -13.60 24.02
CA SER A 119 -2.17 -13.71 23.39
C SER A 119 -2.12 -13.57 21.86
N ARG A 120 -1.04 -13.00 21.30
CA ARG A 120 -0.95 -12.72 19.84
C ARG A 120 -1.15 -13.96 18.99
N ARG A 121 -0.48 -15.09 19.34
CA ARG A 121 -0.58 -16.35 18.57
C ARG A 121 -1.99 -16.93 18.60
N ALA A 122 -2.62 -16.95 19.77
CA ALA A 122 -3.99 -17.46 19.91
C ALA A 122 -4.99 -16.57 19.15
N THR A 123 -4.85 -15.24 19.27
CA THR A 123 -5.69 -14.28 18.55
C THR A 123 -5.51 -14.38 17.04
N ALA A 124 -4.28 -14.47 16.56
CA ALA A 124 -3.97 -14.65 15.14
C ALA A 124 -4.55 -15.95 14.59
N TRP A 125 -4.41 -17.05 15.33
CA TRP A 125 -4.99 -18.35 14.96
C TRP A 125 -6.52 -18.29 14.88
N MET A 126 -7.16 -17.70 15.89
CA MET A 126 -8.62 -17.56 15.92
C MET A 126 -9.12 -16.67 14.77
N ALA A 127 -8.45 -15.52 14.52
CA ALA A 127 -8.76 -14.65 13.40
C ALA A 127 -8.63 -15.39 12.05
N ALA A 128 -7.55 -16.19 11.88
CA ALA A 128 -7.35 -16.99 10.66
C ALA A 128 -8.50 -17.99 10.44
N LYS A 129 -8.99 -18.65 11.51
CA LYS A 129 -10.08 -19.62 11.41
C LYS A 129 -11.42 -18.93 11.08
N VAL A 130 -11.73 -17.82 11.74
CA VAL A 130 -12.97 -17.07 11.51
C VAL A 130 -12.98 -16.48 10.10
N GLU A 131 -11.89 -15.83 9.71
CA GLU A 131 -11.75 -15.25 8.37
C GLU A 131 -11.82 -16.33 7.28
N GLY A 132 -11.08 -17.43 7.45
CA GLY A 132 -11.07 -18.54 6.50
C GLY A 132 -12.47 -19.16 6.31
N ALA A 133 -13.19 -19.41 7.40
CA ALA A 133 -14.54 -19.94 7.35
C ALA A 133 -15.51 -18.97 6.62
N ALA A 134 -15.40 -17.68 6.89
CA ALA A 134 -16.23 -16.65 6.24
C ALA A 134 -15.94 -16.52 4.73
N CYS A 135 -14.65 -16.55 4.35
CA CYS A 135 -14.21 -16.36 2.97
C CYS A 135 -14.75 -17.40 2.00
N GLY A 136 -14.99 -18.63 2.45
CA GLY A 136 -15.65 -19.68 1.65
C GLY A 136 -17.10 -19.34 1.24
N HIS A 137 -17.77 -18.47 1.96
CA HIS A 137 -19.18 -18.11 1.72
C HIS A 137 -19.34 -16.88 0.83
N PHE A 138 -18.32 -16.05 0.63
CA PHE A 138 -18.42 -14.86 -0.22
C PHE A 138 -18.47 -15.21 -1.70
N SER A 139 -19.06 -14.33 -2.51
CA SER A 139 -19.20 -14.52 -3.96
C SER A 139 -17.87 -14.49 -4.67
N ALA A 140 -16.92 -13.67 -4.17
CA ALA A 140 -15.55 -13.60 -4.62
C ALA A 140 -14.67 -12.95 -3.54
N LEU A 141 -13.35 -13.13 -3.68
CA LEU A 141 -12.35 -12.45 -2.89
C LEU A 141 -11.45 -11.63 -3.82
N VAL A 142 -11.12 -10.42 -3.40
CA VAL A 142 -10.04 -9.62 -3.97
C VAL A 142 -8.90 -9.62 -2.97
N VAL A 143 -7.68 -9.81 -3.42
CA VAL A 143 -6.49 -9.88 -2.56
C VAL A 143 -5.34 -9.10 -3.20
N VAL A 144 -4.44 -8.56 -2.40
CA VAL A 144 -3.39 -7.65 -2.92
C VAL A 144 -2.06 -8.35 -3.24
N THR A 145 -1.83 -9.55 -2.72
CA THR A 145 -0.57 -10.29 -2.93
C THR A 145 -0.79 -11.74 -3.31
N PRO A 146 0.16 -12.38 -4.02
CA PRO A 146 0.10 -13.81 -4.32
C PRO A 146 0.03 -14.69 -3.06
N SER A 147 0.74 -14.35 -1.99
CA SER A 147 0.75 -15.14 -0.75
C SER A 147 -0.62 -15.16 -0.06
N ILE A 148 -1.33 -14.02 -0.07
CA ILE A 148 -2.72 -13.97 0.41
C ILE A 148 -3.62 -14.82 -0.50
N ALA A 149 -3.43 -14.76 -1.82
CA ALA A 149 -4.20 -15.57 -2.77
C ALA A 149 -4.00 -17.08 -2.54
N GLU A 150 -2.78 -17.53 -2.32
CA GLU A 150 -2.47 -18.94 -2.02
C GLU A 150 -3.21 -19.44 -0.78
N ARG A 151 -3.34 -18.61 0.24
CA ARG A 151 -4.08 -18.93 1.46
C ARG A 151 -5.58 -19.12 1.21
N PHE A 152 -6.18 -18.31 0.33
CA PHE A 152 -7.63 -18.27 0.16
C PHE A 152 -8.18 -19.03 -1.06
N ARG A 153 -7.38 -19.28 -2.10
CA ARG A 153 -7.82 -20.07 -3.28
C ARG A 153 -8.41 -21.44 -2.96
N PRO A 154 -7.88 -22.21 -1.97
CA PRO A 154 -8.52 -23.47 -1.57
C PRO A 154 -9.90 -23.29 -0.95
N LEU A 155 -10.20 -22.13 -0.37
CA LEU A 155 -11.45 -21.81 0.31
C LEU A 155 -12.46 -21.13 -0.64
N ASN A 156 -11.97 -20.32 -1.59
CA ASN A 156 -12.81 -19.64 -2.56
C ASN A 156 -12.10 -19.57 -3.92
N ARG A 157 -12.64 -20.33 -4.90
CA ARG A 157 -12.08 -20.42 -6.25
C ARG A 157 -12.12 -19.09 -7.02
N LYS A 158 -13.02 -18.15 -6.64
CA LYS A 158 -13.11 -16.81 -7.21
C LYS A 158 -12.24 -15.81 -6.41
N THR A 159 -10.98 -16.17 -6.18
CA THR A 159 -9.98 -15.29 -5.57
C THR A 159 -9.16 -14.64 -6.66
N VAL A 160 -9.29 -13.32 -6.80
CA VAL A 160 -8.61 -12.50 -7.82
C VAL A 160 -7.56 -11.62 -7.15
N ILE A 161 -6.35 -11.61 -7.71
CA ILE A 161 -5.28 -10.71 -7.26
C ILE A 161 -5.45 -9.38 -7.98
N VAL A 162 -5.63 -8.31 -7.19
CA VAL A 162 -5.67 -6.92 -7.65
C VAL A 162 -4.62 -6.14 -6.83
N HIS A 163 -3.46 -5.94 -7.40
CA HIS A 163 -2.37 -5.24 -6.74
C HIS A 163 -2.67 -3.75 -6.56
N ASN A 164 -2.04 -3.13 -5.57
CA ASN A 164 -2.20 -1.69 -5.33
C ASN A 164 -1.16 -0.87 -6.13
N TYR A 165 -1.03 -1.12 -7.43
CA TYR A 165 -0.12 -0.38 -8.29
C TYR A 165 -0.58 1.06 -8.51
N PRO A 166 0.34 2.00 -8.79
CA PRO A 166 0.01 3.39 -9.07
C PRO A 166 -0.60 3.56 -10.47
N TYR A 167 -1.21 4.72 -10.69
CA TYR A 167 -1.51 5.18 -12.05
C TYR A 167 -0.24 5.72 -12.70
N PRO A 168 0.19 5.19 -13.85
CA PRO A 168 1.41 5.66 -14.52
C PRO A 168 1.36 7.13 -14.87
N LYS A 169 0.21 7.61 -15.33
CA LYS A 169 0.00 9.00 -15.75
C LYS A 169 0.22 10.02 -14.63
N GLU A 170 0.04 9.64 -13.39
CA GLU A 170 0.21 10.54 -12.24
C GLU A 170 1.69 10.72 -11.88
N ILE A 171 2.53 9.73 -12.20
CA ILE A 171 3.94 9.70 -11.80
C ILE A 171 4.88 10.03 -12.96
N VAL A 172 4.72 9.33 -14.09
CA VAL A 172 5.67 9.38 -15.22
C VAL A 172 5.65 10.75 -15.92
N PHE A 173 4.49 11.39 -15.95
CA PHE A 173 4.27 12.66 -16.66
C PHE A 173 4.24 13.88 -15.75
N ALA A 174 4.87 13.81 -14.57
CA ALA A 174 5.05 15.02 -13.77
C ALA A 174 5.89 16.03 -14.59
N ARG A 175 5.25 17.18 -14.90
CA ARG A 175 5.80 18.20 -15.81
C ARG A 175 7.12 18.83 -15.33
N ASP A 176 7.49 18.61 -14.09
CA ASP A 176 8.61 19.25 -13.41
C ASP A 176 9.77 18.28 -13.13
N SER A 177 9.89 17.18 -13.90
CA SER A 177 11.02 16.25 -13.73
C SER A 177 12.33 16.95 -14.13
N ALA A 178 13.25 17.05 -13.19
CA ALA A 178 14.60 17.53 -13.49
C ALA A 178 15.32 16.52 -14.41
N PRO A 179 16.07 16.97 -15.42
CA PRO A 179 17.00 16.11 -16.14
C PRO A 179 17.92 15.40 -15.13
N TRP A 180 18.31 14.16 -15.44
CA TRP A 180 19.07 13.34 -14.48
C TRP A 180 20.34 14.03 -14.00
N GLU A 181 21.04 14.72 -14.90
CA GLU A 181 22.29 15.41 -14.63
C GLU A 181 22.15 16.56 -13.61
N THR A 182 20.97 17.16 -13.56
CA THR A 182 20.67 18.30 -12.67
C THR A 182 20.05 17.88 -11.35
N ARG A 183 19.75 16.60 -11.14
CA ARG A 183 19.20 16.09 -9.90
C ARG A 183 20.22 16.24 -8.77
N ARG A 184 19.71 16.54 -7.58
CA ARG A 184 20.55 16.69 -6.37
C ARG A 184 21.19 15.35 -6.01
N ASN A 185 22.36 15.41 -5.40
CA ASN A 185 22.98 14.23 -4.78
C ASN A 185 22.22 13.86 -3.50
N SER A 186 20.97 13.43 -3.67
CA SER A 186 20.10 13.07 -2.57
C SER A 186 19.37 11.77 -2.85
N VAL A 187 19.01 11.08 -1.77
CA VAL A 187 18.17 9.89 -1.78
C VAL A 187 16.91 10.18 -0.98
N ALA A 188 15.76 9.62 -1.38
CA ALA A 188 14.50 9.92 -0.74
C ALA A 188 13.86 8.70 -0.06
N TYR A 189 13.29 8.95 1.11
CA TYR A 189 12.30 8.07 1.73
C TYR A 189 10.98 8.83 1.92
N VAL A 190 9.88 8.24 1.46
CA VAL A 190 8.54 8.79 1.65
C VAL A 190 7.64 7.75 2.33
N GLY A 191 7.00 8.13 3.43
CA GLY A 191 6.06 7.27 4.16
C GLY A 191 6.16 7.45 5.67
N GLY A 192 5.39 6.67 6.44
CA GLY A 192 5.44 6.75 7.90
C GLY A 192 6.84 6.54 8.45
N ILE A 193 7.24 7.40 9.36
CA ILE A 193 8.54 7.38 10.02
C ILE A 193 8.42 6.46 11.23
N THR A 194 8.95 5.23 11.10
CA THR A 194 8.91 4.18 12.14
C THR A 194 10.23 3.42 12.21
N ALA A 195 10.51 2.81 13.34
CA ALA A 195 11.71 1.97 13.51
C ALA A 195 11.72 0.78 12.52
N GLN A 196 10.57 0.15 12.30
CA GLN A 196 10.46 -1.01 11.41
C GLN A 196 10.73 -0.69 9.93
N ARG A 197 10.78 0.59 9.58
CA ARG A 197 11.10 1.09 8.24
C ARG A 197 12.53 1.57 8.10
N ALA A 198 13.41 1.09 9.00
CA ALA A 198 14.85 1.33 9.00
C ALA A 198 15.25 2.82 8.92
N ILE A 199 14.44 3.72 9.51
CA ILE A 199 14.73 5.16 9.47
C ILE A 199 16.03 5.47 10.22
N ARG A 200 16.26 4.81 11.35
CA ARG A 200 17.50 4.96 12.12
C ARG A 200 18.71 4.58 11.29
N GLU A 201 18.62 3.45 10.60
CA GLU A 201 19.68 2.91 9.77
C GLU A 201 19.95 3.80 8.55
N MET A 202 18.91 4.37 7.93
CA MET A 202 19.04 5.35 6.85
C MET A 202 19.80 6.61 7.32
N VAL A 203 19.45 7.13 8.52
CA VAL A 203 20.12 8.30 9.09
C VAL A 203 21.57 7.98 9.48
N GLN A 204 21.86 6.77 9.95
CA GLN A 204 23.24 6.34 10.20
C GLN A 204 24.02 6.18 8.89
N ALA A 205 23.40 5.58 7.88
CA ALA A 205 24.01 5.35 6.57
C ALA A 205 24.44 6.66 5.89
N ILE A 206 23.60 7.70 5.90
CA ILE A 206 23.94 8.97 5.24
C ILE A 206 25.17 9.64 5.91
N ALA A 207 25.45 9.36 7.18
CA ALA A 207 26.66 9.83 7.85
C ALA A 207 27.93 9.11 7.37
N LEU A 208 27.79 7.88 6.87
CA LEU A 208 28.90 7.06 6.40
C LEU A 208 29.28 7.34 4.93
N VAL A 209 28.35 7.93 4.16
CA VAL A 209 28.63 8.33 2.77
C VAL A 209 29.68 9.44 2.76
N PRO A 210 30.72 9.36 1.90
CA PRO A 210 31.77 10.36 1.82
C PRO A 210 31.26 11.81 1.74
N GLU A 211 31.83 12.71 2.53
CA GLU A 211 31.41 14.12 2.54
C GLU A 211 31.62 14.81 1.19
N SER A 212 32.60 14.37 0.41
CA SER A 212 32.91 14.89 -0.92
C SER A 212 31.74 14.74 -1.91
N LEU A 213 30.78 13.83 -1.65
CA LEU A 213 29.60 13.63 -2.47
C LEU A 213 28.45 14.58 -2.13
N ASP A 214 28.55 15.34 -1.04
CA ASP A 214 27.51 16.26 -0.55
C ASP A 214 26.11 15.63 -0.54
N ALA A 215 26.05 14.34 -0.16
CA ALA A 215 24.83 13.55 -0.21
C ALA A 215 23.88 13.91 0.93
N THR A 216 22.56 13.99 0.64
CA THR A 216 21.50 14.24 1.62
C THR A 216 20.43 13.18 1.59
N LEU A 217 19.75 12.99 2.73
CA LEU A 217 18.55 12.16 2.85
C LEU A 217 17.31 13.06 2.91
N GLU A 218 16.47 12.96 1.90
CA GLU A 218 15.16 13.62 1.85
C GLU A 218 14.14 12.71 2.56
N LEU A 219 13.69 13.10 3.75
CA LEU A 219 12.80 12.33 4.60
C LEU A 219 11.43 12.99 4.64
N ALA A 220 10.38 12.33 4.09
CA ALA A 220 9.03 12.84 4.07
C ALA A 220 8.04 11.84 4.68
N GLY A 221 7.17 12.34 5.55
CA GLY A 221 6.11 11.55 6.18
C GLY A 221 5.79 11.99 7.59
N ASN A 222 4.73 11.39 8.14
CA ASN A 222 4.37 11.59 9.54
C ASN A 222 5.17 10.65 10.44
N GLU A 223 5.65 11.21 11.54
CA GLU A 223 6.16 10.40 12.64
C GLU A 223 5.00 9.64 13.29
N ILE A 224 5.22 8.36 13.58
CA ILE A 224 4.31 7.56 14.39
C ILE A 224 4.90 7.51 15.80
N PRO A 225 4.37 8.29 16.75
CA PRO A 225 5.03 8.53 18.07
C PRO A 225 5.31 7.25 18.86
N GLU A 226 4.48 6.23 18.65
CA GLU A 226 4.56 4.96 19.38
C GLU A 226 5.70 4.06 18.88
N ASP A 227 6.16 4.28 17.63
CA ASP A 227 7.16 3.43 16.95
C ASP A 227 8.49 4.14 16.67
N ALA A 228 8.53 5.46 16.70
CA ALA A 228 9.66 6.25 16.16
C ALA A 228 10.42 6.88 17.29
N ARG A 229 10.70 6.61 18.40
CA ARG A 229 11.54 7.32 19.40
C ARG A 229 12.25 8.55 18.75
N PRO A 230 11.49 9.57 18.34
CA PRO A 230 12.02 10.63 17.46
C PRO A 230 13.26 11.32 18.05
N GLY A 231 13.32 11.48 19.37
CA GLY A 231 14.48 12.08 20.03
C GLY A 231 15.80 11.31 19.82
N GLU A 232 15.75 10.00 19.62
CA GLU A 232 16.94 9.19 19.35
C GLU A 232 17.47 9.38 17.92
N ILE A 233 16.55 9.56 16.94
CA ILE A 233 16.93 9.75 15.54
C ILE A 233 17.57 11.12 15.32
N TYR A 234 17.04 12.16 15.95
CA TYR A 234 17.57 13.53 15.87
C TYR A 234 18.97 13.70 16.48
N ALA A 235 19.34 12.84 17.44
CA ALA A 235 20.65 12.85 18.07
C ALA A 235 21.74 12.15 17.23
N LEU A 236 21.38 11.45 16.15
CA LEU A 236 22.33 10.77 15.29
C LEU A 236 23.16 11.76 14.47
N THR A 237 24.44 11.46 14.27
CA THR A 237 25.38 12.32 13.51
C THR A 237 24.87 12.59 12.09
N GLY A 238 24.24 11.60 11.46
CA GLY A 238 23.70 11.72 10.10
C GLY A 238 22.52 12.67 9.97
N TRP A 239 21.87 13.06 11.09
CA TRP A 239 20.73 13.98 11.05
C TRP A 239 21.06 15.34 10.43
N LYS A 240 22.33 15.78 10.52
CA LYS A 240 22.80 17.01 9.88
C LYS A 240 22.67 17.02 8.36
N ARG A 241 22.57 15.82 7.75
CA ARG A 241 22.43 15.60 6.31
C ARG A 241 21.01 15.16 5.94
N VAL A 242 20.03 15.28 6.86
CA VAL A 242 18.62 14.96 6.63
C VAL A 242 17.83 16.24 6.37
N GLN A 243 17.09 16.25 5.26
CA GLN A 243 16.06 17.25 4.98
C GLN A 243 14.70 16.67 5.34
N HIS A 244 14.15 17.05 6.50
CA HIS A 244 12.87 16.54 6.99
C HIS A 244 11.72 17.43 6.52
N HIS A 245 10.87 16.91 5.65
CA HIS A 245 9.77 17.64 5.01
C HIS A 245 8.44 17.55 5.76
N GLY A 246 8.32 16.66 6.75
CA GLY A 246 7.00 16.33 7.31
C GLY A 246 6.11 15.64 6.29
N PHE A 247 4.79 15.77 6.46
CA PHE A 247 3.83 15.21 5.51
C PHE A 247 3.83 16.00 4.19
N LEU A 248 3.95 15.28 3.08
CA LEU A 248 3.80 15.82 1.74
C LEU A 248 2.53 15.25 1.08
N ASP A 249 1.80 16.11 0.39
CA ASP A 249 0.73 15.66 -0.52
C ASP A 249 1.31 14.95 -1.75
N GLN A 250 0.47 14.26 -2.50
CA GLN A 250 0.91 13.45 -3.65
C GLN A 250 1.66 14.28 -4.71
N PRO A 251 1.20 15.47 -5.15
CA PRO A 251 1.95 16.30 -6.09
C PRO A 251 3.32 16.74 -5.57
N SER A 252 3.43 17.11 -4.29
CA SER A 252 4.70 17.49 -3.66
C SER A 252 5.64 16.30 -3.51
N THR A 253 5.11 15.12 -3.21
CA THR A 253 5.86 13.86 -3.19
C THR A 253 6.46 13.57 -4.56
N PHE A 254 5.70 13.68 -5.64
CA PHE A 254 6.24 13.41 -6.97
C PHE A 254 7.28 14.47 -7.39
N ARG A 255 7.08 15.74 -7.05
CA ARG A 255 8.13 16.76 -7.26
C ARG A 255 9.43 16.41 -6.53
N LEU A 256 9.34 15.95 -5.28
CA LEU A 256 10.51 15.48 -4.53
C LEU A 256 11.21 14.33 -5.26
N LEU A 257 10.46 13.27 -5.61
CA LEU A 257 10.99 12.07 -6.26
C LEU A 257 11.66 12.37 -7.60
N HIS A 258 11.17 13.35 -8.36
CA HIS A 258 11.78 13.74 -9.63
C HIS A 258 13.07 14.59 -9.50
N ASN A 259 13.45 14.95 -8.29
CA ASN A 259 14.64 15.77 -8.01
C ASN A 259 15.74 15.04 -7.24
N VAL A 260 15.54 13.77 -6.88
CA VAL A 260 16.52 12.92 -6.18
C VAL A 260 17.10 11.85 -7.10
N ARG A 261 18.18 11.17 -6.65
CA ARG A 261 18.88 10.16 -7.42
C ARG A 261 18.52 8.73 -7.09
N ALA A 262 17.93 8.45 -5.92
CA ALA A 262 17.42 7.13 -5.59
C ALA A 262 16.26 7.17 -4.60
N GLY A 263 15.46 6.11 -4.60
CA GLY A 263 14.43 5.87 -3.61
C GLY A 263 14.81 4.75 -2.63
N LEU A 264 14.66 5.01 -1.34
CA LEU A 264 14.92 4.03 -0.28
C LEU A 264 13.63 3.28 0.08
N VAL A 265 13.65 1.96 -0.07
CA VAL A 265 12.54 1.08 0.34
C VAL A 265 13.10 0.05 1.31
N LEU A 266 13.32 0.48 2.54
CA LEU A 266 13.94 -0.34 3.57
C LEU A 266 12.93 -0.65 4.67
N PHE A 267 12.81 -1.93 4.98
CA PHE A 267 11.94 -2.47 6.02
C PHE A 267 12.72 -3.54 6.80
N HIS A 268 12.56 -3.57 8.11
CA HIS A 268 13.05 -4.69 8.89
C HIS A 268 12.32 -5.99 8.52
N PRO A 269 12.96 -7.17 8.66
CA PRO A 269 12.44 -8.46 8.19
C PRO A 269 11.33 -9.02 9.11
N GLU A 270 10.29 -8.20 9.35
CA GLU A 270 9.10 -8.64 10.06
C GLU A 270 8.24 -9.56 9.18
N PRO A 271 7.50 -10.53 9.76
CA PRO A 271 6.73 -11.52 9.00
C PRO A 271 5.75 -10.93 7.99
N ASN A 272 5.15 -9.78 8.28
CA ASN A 272 4.26 -9.06 7.37
C ASN A 272 5.00 -8.27 6.29
N HIS A 273 6.27 -7.90 6.52
CA HIS A 273 7.06 -7.13 5.56
C HIS A 273 7.68 -7.99 4.46
N LEU A 274 8.09 -9.23 4.79
CA LEU A 274 8.75 -10.14 3.85
C LEU A 274 7.92 -10.43 2.59
N GLU A 275 6.60 -10.39 2.71
CA GLU A 275 5.66 -10.67 1.62
C GLU A 275 4.81 -9.44 1.23
N ALA A 276 5.10 -8.28 1.82
CA ALA A 276 4.44 -7.04 1.47
C ALA A 276 4.91 -6.50 0.11
N MET A 277 4.01 -5.86 -0.60
CA MET A 277 4.29 -5.12 -1.84
C MET A 277 3.91 -3.65 -1.65
N PRO A 278 4.75 -2.86 -0.96
CA PRO A 278 4.44 -1.47 -0.67
C PRO A 278 4.39 -0.64 -1.94
N GLN A 279 3.36 0.20 -2.06
CA GLN A 279 3.10 1.03 -3.24
C GLN A 279 4.28 1.90 -3.63
N LYS A 280 5.05 2.40 -2.65
CA LYS A 280 6.24 3.23 -2.88
C LYS A 280 7.30 2.59 -3.79
N ILE A 281 7.42 1.26 -3.84
CA ILE A 281 8.29 0.57 -4.79
C ILE A 281 7.93 1.02 -6.21
N PHE A 282 6.67 0.92 -6.56
CA PHE A 282 6.19 1.20 -7.91
C PHE A 282 6.08 2.70 -8.20
N GLU A 283 5.87 3.52 -7.18
CA GLU A 283 5.91 4.98 -7.28
C GLU A 283 7.32 5.48 -7.61
N TYR A 284 8.34 4.95 -6.91
CA TYR A 284 9.73 5.30 -7.18
C TYR A 284 10.19 4.79 -8.54
N MET A 285 9.83 3.55 -8.91
CA MET A 285 10.06 3.03 -10.26
C MET A 285 9.40 3.92 -11.31
N GLY A 286 8.14 4.33 -11.10
CA GLY A 286 7.42 5.23 -12.01
C GLY A 286 8.07 6.61 -12.16
N ALA A 287 8.68 7.12 -11.08
CA ALA A 287 9.46 8.37 -11.11
C ALA A 287 10.84 8.21 -11.80
N GLY A 288 11.16 7.01 -12.30
CA GLY A 288 12.43 6.72 -12.93
C GLY A 288 13.61 6.70 -11.96
N LEU A 289 13.37 6.28 -10.72
CA LEU A 289 14.42 6.16 -9.71
C LEU A 289 14.93 4.72 -9.62
N PRO A 290 16.25 4.53 -9.53
CA PRO A 290 16.81 3.30 -9.01
C PRO A 290 16.41 3.14 -7.54
N LEU A 291 16.23 1.90 -7.09
CA LEU A 291 15.84 1.60 -5.73
C LEU A 291 17.02 1.05 -4.92
N ILE A 292 17.10 1.44 -3.66
CA ILE A 292 17.85 0.73 -2.64
C ILE A 292 16.81 0.05 -1.75
N ALA A 293 16.74 -1.28 -1.82
CA ALA A 293 15.65 -2.06 -1.26
C ALA A 293 16.16 -3.13 -0.30
N SER A 294 15.35 -3.47 0.72
CA SER A 294 15.64 -4.61 1.59
C SER A 294 15.78 -5.90 0.80
N ASP A 295 16.74 -6.72 1.17
CA ASP A 295 17.02 -8.01 0.53
C ASP A 295 15.98 -9.07 0.90
N PHE A 296 14.75 -8.90 0.41
CA PHE A 296 13.66 -9.84 0.62
C PHE A 296 13.45 -10.74 -0.61
N PRO A 297 13.17 -12.05 -0.43
CA PRO A 297 12.99 -12.98 -1.54
C PRO A 297 11.91 -12.56 -2.55
N LEU A 298 10.79 -11.98 -2.07
CA LEU A 298 9.74 -11.47 -2.94
C LEU A 298 10.24 -10.28 -3.77
N TRP A 299 10.95 -9.34 -3.14
CA TRP A 299 11.44 -8.14 -3.82
C TRP A 299 12.56 -8.46 -4.80
N ARG A 300 13.46 -9.40 -4.47
CA ARG A 300 14.45 -9.92 -5.43
C ARG A 300 13.80 -10.51 -6.68
N ARG A 301 12.70 -11.22 -6.51
CA ARG A 301 11.96 -11.82 -7.62
C ARG A 301 11.31 -10.76 -8.52
N ILE A 302 10.73 -9.71 -7.94
CA ILE A 302 10.04 -8.64 -8.67
C ILE A 302 11.02 -7.63 -9.26
N LEU A 303 11.90 -7.09 -8.44
CA LEU A 303 12.81 -5.99 -8.81
C LEU A 303 14.09 -6.50 -9.48
N GLY A 304 14.58 -7.68 -9.10
CA GLY A 304 15.75 -8.30 -9.72
C GLY A 304 15.53 -8.60 -11.20
N ALA A 305 14.33 -9.05 -11.57
CA ALA A 305 13.97 -9.28 -12.96
C ALA A 305 13.94 -7.99 -13.80
N THR A 306 13.76 -6.83 -13.18
CA THR A 306 13.79 -5.53 -13.85
C THR A 306 15.20 -4.92 -13.89
N GLY A 307 16.08 -5.31 -12.98
CA GLY A 307 17.40 -4.69 -12.79
C GLY A 307 17.34 -3.22 -12.35
N CYS A 308 16.30 -2.84 -11.60
CA CYS A 308 16.09 -1.46 -11.17
C CYS A 308 16.47 -1.22 -9.69
N ALA A 309 17.01 -2.23 -8.97
CA ALA A 309 17.27 -2.14 -7.55
C ALA A 309 18.63 -2.71 -7.13
N LEU A 310 19.23 -2.08 -6.13
CA LEU A 310 20.27 -2.65 -5.29
C LEU A 310 19.63 -3.23 -4.03
N PHE A 311 20.04 -4.42 -3.63
CA PHE A 311 19.50 -5.10 -2.45
C PHE A 311 20.50 -5.07 -1.32
N VAL A 312 20.04 -4.62 -0.15
CA VAL A 312 20.88 -4.45 1.05
C VAL A 312 20.20 -5.08 2.27
N ASP A 313 20.99 -5.44 3.27
CA ASP A 313 20.46 -5.70 4.61
C ASP A 313 19.94 -4.37 5.20
N PRO A 314 18.64 -4.24 5.49
CA PRO A 314 18.10 -2.98 6.02
C PRO A 314 18.58 -2.66 7.43
N GLN A 315 19.23 -3.59 8.13
CA GLN A 315 19.77 -3.40 9.46
C GLN A 315 21.29 -3.09 9.45
N ASP A 316 21.90 -3.02 8.25
CA ASP A 316 23.31 -2.67 8.07
C ASP A 316 23.46 -1.28 7.45
N PRO A 317 23.75 -0.22 8.26
CA PRO A 317 23.97 1.13 7.75
C PRO A 317 25.13 1.24 6.75
N GLN A 318 26.17 0.38 6.87
CA GLN A 318 27.29 0.42 5.92
C GLN A 318 26.86 -0.08 4.54
N ALA A 319 26.12 -1.19 4.47
CA ALA A 319 25.60 -1.71 3.20
C ALA A 319 24.65 -0.70 2.52
N ILE A 320 23.85 0.03 3.29
CA ILE A 320 22.99 1.10 2.78
C ILE A 320 23.85 2.27 2.25
N ALA A 321 24.88 2.68 2.98
CA ALA A 321 25.82 3.76 2.59
C ALA A 321 26.56 3.40 1.29
N ASP A 322 27.09 2.19 1.18
CA ASP A 322 27.79 1.70 -0.02
C ASP A 322 26.86 1.71 -1.25
N ALA A 323 25.60 1.35 -1.08
CA ALA A 323 24.61 1.40 -2.16
C ALA A 323 24.29 2.86 -2.55
N ILE A 324 24.20 3.79 -1.60
CA ILE A 324 24.02 5.22 -1.89
C ILE A 324 25.23 5.75 -2.64
N GLU A 325 26.45 5.46 -2.18
CA GLU A 325 27.69 5.88 -2.81
C GLU A 325 27.77 5.36 -4.26
N PHE A 326 27.43 4.08 -4.48
CA PHE A 326 27.38 3.50 -5.83
C PHE A 326 26.47 4.30 -6.75
N ILE A 327 25.23 4.59 -6.34
CA ILE A 327 24.26 5.37 -7.13
C ILE A 327 24.81 6.75 -7.49
N LEU A 328 25.47 7.41 -6.55
CA LEU A 328 25.97 8.77 -6.73
C LEU A 328 27.24 8.84 -7.58
N THR A 329 28.07 7.79 -7.55
CA THR A 329 29.34 7.72 -8.28
C THR A 329 29.22 7.05 -9.65
N HIS A 330 28.10 6.35 -9.93
CA HIS A 330 27.84 5.69 -11.21
C HIS A 330 26.54 6.21 -11.85
N PRO A 331 26.47 7.49 -12.24
CA PRO A 331 25.24 8.15 -12.67
C PRO A 331 24.58 7.48 -13.90
N ASP A 332 25.39 7.03 -14.87
CA ASP A 332 24.87 6.38 -16.10
C ASP A 332 24.14 5.06 -15.77
N GLU A 333 24.76 4.23 -14.91
CA GLU A 333 24.13 2.97 -14.48
C GLU A 333 22.87 3.23 -13.63
N ALA A 334 22.94 4.20 -12.71
CA ALA A 334 21.82 4.59 -11.88
C ALA A 334 20.64 5.08 -12.72
N GLU A 335 20.87 5.91 -13.74
CA GLU A 335 19.84 6.35 -14.66
C GLU A 335 19.28 5.18 -15.46
N ALA A 336 20.13 4.28 -15.97
CA ALA A 336 19.69 3.09 -16.69
C ALA A 336 18.82 2.17 -15.82
N MET A 337 19.17 1.99 -14.54
CA MET A 337 18.34 1.28 -13.55
C MET A 337 16.97 1.95 -13.41
N GLY A 338 16.93 3.27 -13.23
CA GLY A 338 15.70 4.04 -13.13
C GLY A 338 14.80 3.90 -14.36
N ARG A 339 15.38 3.99 -15.58
CA ARG A 339 14.65 3.80 -16.84
C ARG A 339 14.05 2.38 -16.96
N ARG A 340 14.78 1.34 -16.57
CA ARG A 340 14.26 -0.05 -16.53
C ARG A 340 13.07 -0.17 -15.59
N GLY A 341 13.15 0.43 -14.40
CA GLY A 341 12.04 0.48 -13.45
C GLY A 341 10.80 1.18 -14.02
N GLN A 342 10.99 2.35 -14.64
CA GLN A 342 9.91 3.12 -15.24
C GLN A 342 9.21 2.37 -16.37
N ALA A 343 9.97 1.74 -17.27
CA ALA A 343 9.41 0.90 -18.33
C ALA A 343 8.56 -0.25 -17.77
N ALA A 344 9.03 -0.91 -16.71
CA ALA A 344 8.29 -1.99 -16.08
C ALA A 344 6.96 -1.52 -15.43
N VAL A 345 6.91 -0.30 -14.90
CA VAL A 345 5.66 0.30 -14.39
C VAL A 345 4.70 0.57 -15.55
N LEU A 346 5.16 1.17 -16.63
CA LEU A 346 4.33 1.44 -17.79
C LEU A 346 3.73 0.16 -18.43
N GLU A 347 4.51 -0.91 -18.46
CA GLU A 347 4.09 -2.16 -19.12
C GLU A 347 3.26 -3.06 -18.20
N ARG A 348 3.63 -3.20 -16.92
CA ARG A 348 3.14 -4.29 -16.07
C ARG A 348 2.63 -3.87 -14.70
N TYR A 349 3.33 -2.94 -14.02
CA TYR A 349 3.04 -2.62 -12.62
C TYR A 349 2.21 -1.34 -12.51
N ASN A 350 1.07 -1.31 -13.20
CA ASN A 350 0.19 -0.15 -13.27
C ASN A 350 -1.26 -0.51 -12.92
N TRP A 351 -1.99 0.49 -12.44
CA TRP A 351 -3.37 0.29 -12.03
C TRP A 351 -4.31 -0.01 -13.20
N ASP A 352 -4.02 0.45 -14.41
CA ASP A 352 -4.94 0.23 -15.54
C ASP A 352 -5.13 -1.27 -15.81
N THR A 353 -4.04 -2.06 -15.72
CA THR A 353 -4.11 -3.54 -15.84
C THR A 353 -4.83 -4.21 -14.67
N GLU A 354 -4.72 -3.66 -13.46
CA GLU A 354 -5.41 -4.19 -12.28
C GLU A 354 -6.91 -3.83 -12.30
N ALA A 355 -7.25 -2.64 -12.80
CA ALA A 355 -8.64 -2.21 -12.96
C ALA A 355 -9.43 -3.13 -13.89
N GLU A 356 -8.81 -3.61 -14.98
CA GLU A 356 -9.45 -4.58 -15.88
C GLU A 356 -9.83 -5.88 -15.16
N LYS A 357 -8.97 -6.39 -14.29
CA LYS A 357 -9.27 -7.60 -13.49
C LYS A 357 -10.47 -7.38 -12.57
N LEU A 358 -10.53 -6.21 -11.93
CA LEU A 358 -11.63 -5.85 -11.04
C LEU A 358 -12.95 -5.71 -11.84
N VAL A 359 -12.93 -4.99 -12.96
CA VAL A 359 -14.10 -4.82 -13.85
C VAL A 359 -14.61 -6.17 -14.35
N ASN A 360 -13.71 -7.05 -14.79
CA ASN A 360 -14.07 -8.39 -15.26
C ASN A 360 -14.70 -9.24 -14.14
N LEU A 361 -14.20 -9.12 -12.89
CA LEU A 361 -14.79 -9.79 -11.74
C LEU A 361 -16.24 -9.33 -11.52
N TYR A 362 -16.50 -8.02 -11.55
CA TYR A 362 -17.86 -7.47 -11.39
C TYR A 362 -18.79 -7.89 -12.51
N SER A 363 -18.34 -7.79 -13.77
CA SER A 363 -19.11 -8.23 -14.95
C SER A 363 -19.48 -9.71 -14.85
N GLY A 364 -18.51 -10.57 -14.48
CA GLY A 364 -18.75 -12.00 -14.31
C GLY A 364 -19.64 -12.36 -13.10
N LEU A 365 -19.76 -11.49 -12.12
CA LEU A 365 -20.72 -11.67 -11.03
C LEU A 365 -22.14 -11.21 -11.43
N LEU A 366 -22.28 -10.20 -12.30
CA LEU A 366 -23.56 -9.62 -12.67
C LEU A 366 -24.23 -10.35 -13.84
N THR A 367 -23.43 -10.93 -14.74
CA THR A 367 -23.97 -11.77 -15.81
C THR A 367 -24.66 -13.01 -15.22
N PRO A 368 -25.91 -13.31 -15.55
CA PRO A 368 -26.54 -14.57 -15.14
C PRO A 368 -25.72 -15.75 -15.71
N PRO A 369 -25.60 -16.88 -14.99
CA PRO A 369 -24.97 -18.07 -15.55
C PRO A 369 -25.70 -18.41 -16.86
N CYS A 370 -24.95 -18.58 -17.96
CA CYS A 370 -25.51 -19.15 -19.17
C CYS A 370 -26.25 -20.43 -18.75
N ALA A 371 -27.54 -20.50 -19.03
CA ALA A 371 -28.31 -21.73 -18.85
C ALA A 371 -27.60 -22.82 -19.64
N ALA A 372 -27.01 -23.79 -18.94
CA ALA A 372 -26.41 -24.99 -19.52
C ALA A 372 -27.48 -25.95 -19.95
#